data_a6f8c46ac3617546fe233c8eef1df6fd
#
_entry.id   a6f8c46ac3617546fe233c8eef1df6fd
#
_cell.length_a   1.000
_cell.length_b   1.000
_cell.length_c   1.000
_cell.angle_alpha   90.00
_cell.angle_beta   90.00
_cell.angle_gamma   90.00
#
_symmetry.space_group_name_H-M   'P 1'
#
loop_
_entity.id
_entity.type
_entity.pdbx_description
1 polymer ?
#
loop_
_entity_poly.entity_id
_entity_poly.type
_entity_poly.pdbx_seq_one_letter_code
_entity_poly.pdbx_strand_id
1 'polypeptide(L)'
;MYTGGDSAGGGSATTSTSVPRVIVTGFSTDPAEVKAGSNFKLIVHLKNTSKTTAVKNMLFDFNAPTEGQDANTASPAFLPASGSSTVYLDGIGANGTKDISIDMNAKSDLVQKPYSVEMSMKYEDGSGTQFESTSSISVPVKQDARFEFSEFELSGETVEVGSEVNVMCNLYNMGRIKLYNVKAKFEGEGIKSKEIFVGNVESGATASIDGMITGESETTGDGKVKMVVTYEDESGAVFTTEKELTLLVTAPMTDDMMNESEMVEQEKAFPIIPVIVGVIIIGVIVVVVIVKK
;
A
#
# COMPACT_ATOMS: atom_id res chain seq x y z
N MET A 1 -44.54 -85.45 28.54
CA MET A 1 -44.94 -84.65 27.39
C MET A 1 -44.68 -83.24 27.75
N TYR A 2 -43.53 -82.68 27.37
CA TYR A 2 -43.13 -81.30 27.63
C TYR A 2 -43.23 -80.54 26.32
N THR A 3 -44.11 -79.56 26.27
CA THR A 3 -44.23 -78.63 25.15
C THR A 3 -43.32 -77.37 25.42
N GLY A 4 -42.27 -77.24 24.68
CA GLY A 4 -41.40 -76.08 24.69
C GLY A 4 -42.10 -74.87 24.04
N GLY A 5 -42.22 -73.78 24.78
CA GLY A 5 -42.64 -72.50 24.21
C GLY A 5 -41.43 -71.74 23.67
N ASP A 6 -41.45 -71.56 22.37
CA ASP A 6 -40.47 -70.65 21.67
C ASP A 6 -40.82 -69.17 21.97
N SER A 7 -40.03 -68.55 22.79
CA SER A 7 -40.07 -67.08 22.97
C SER A 7 -39.23 -66.47 21.88
N ALA A 8 -39.85 -65.95 20.82
CA ALA A 8 -39.22 -65.06 19.85
C ALA A 8 -38.86 -63.78 20.54
N GLY A 9 -37.58 -63.63 20.85
CA GLY A 9 -36.96 -62.38 21.27
C GLY A 9 -36.92 -61.39 20.12
N GLY A 10 -37.88 -60.46 20.11
CA GLY A 10 -37.83 -59.29 19.24
C GLY A 10 -36.62 -58.41 19.59
N GLY A 11 -35.52 -58.60 18.89
CA GLY A 11 -34.38 -57.68 18.92
C GLY A 11 -34.81 -56.32 18.35
N SER A 12 -35.09 -55.36 19.20
CA SER A 12 -35.12 -53.93 18.79
C SER A 12 -33.76 -53.58 18.20
N ALA A 13 -33.68 -53.50 16.90
CA ALA A 13 -32.56 -52.90 16.23
C ALA A 13 -32.51 -51.43 16.69
N THR A 14 -31.65 -51.11 17.66
CA THR A 14 -31.28 -49.73 17.93
C THR A 14 -30.59 -49.22 16.71
N THR A 15 -31.31 -48.51 15.84
CA THR A 15 -30.73 -47.70 14.79
C THR A 15 -29.84 -46.66 15.46
N SER A 16 -28.53 -46.90 15.45
CA SER A 16 -27.57 -45.91 15.93
C SER A 16 -27.65 -44.71 14.97
N THR A 17 -28.43 -43.72 15.36
CA THR A 17 -28.48 -42.45 14.65
C THR A 17 -27.12 -41.76 14.81
N SER A 18 -26.41 -41.61 13.70
CA SER A 18 -25.13 -40.85 13.68
C SER A 18 -25.43 -39.42 14.05
N VAL A 19 -24.79 -38.92 15.11
CA VAL A 19 -24.88 -37.51 15.51
C VAL A 19 -24.35 -36.63 14.38
N PRO A 20 -25.16 -35.71 13.83
CA PRO A 20 -24.72 -34.84 12.75
C PRO A 20 -23.66 -33.85 13.25
N ARG A 21 -22.65 -33.65 12.45
CA ARG A 21 -21.62 -32.62 12.69
C ARG A 21 -21.45 -31.82 11.43
N VAL A 22 -21.56 -30.49 11.55
CA VAL A 22 -21.25 -29.53 10.49
C VAL A 22 -19.85 -29.00 10.71
N ILE A 23 -19.04 -29.06 9.67
CA ILE A 23 -17.66 -28.57 9.68
C ILE A 23 -17.45 -27.54 8.58
N VAL A 24 -16.51 -26.64 8.80
CA VAL A 24 -15.95 -25.79 7.76
C VAL A 24 -14.88 -26.59 7.01
N THR A 25 -15.02 -26.72 5.72
CA THR A 25 -14.03 -27.41 4.84
C THR A 25 -13.05 -26.44 4.20
N GLY A 26 -13.36 -25.15 4.20
CA GLY A 26 -12.54 -24.10 3.65
C GLY A 26 -13.33 -22.80 3.54
N PHE A 27 -12.67 -21.77 3.04
CA PHE A 27 -13.28 -20.50 2.72
C PHE A 27 -12.64 -19.88 1.48
N SER A 28 -13.31 -18.90 0.91
CA SER A 28 -12.78 -18.01 -0.10
C SER A 28 -13.29 -16.59 0.14
N THR A 29 -12.64 -15.63 -0.50
CA THR A 29 -13.06 -14.22 -0.45
C THR A 29 -13.23 -13.67 -1.85
N ASP A 30 -14.12 -12.70 -1.98
CA ASP A 30 -14.32 -11.95 -3.22
C ASP A 30 -14.29 -10.42 -2.90
N PRO A 31 -13.24 -9.71 -3.34
CA PRO A 31 -12.07 -10.16 -4.11
C PRO A 31 -11.21 -11.18 -3.34
N ALA A 32 -10.41 -11.97 -4.09
CA ALA A 32 -9.55 -13.02 -3.52
C ALA A 32 -8.52 -12.48 -2.51
N GLU A 33 -8.10 -11.23 -2.69
CA GLU A 33 -7.24 -10.50 -1.76
C GLU A 33 -8.06 -9.48 -0.99
N VAL A 34 -8.06 -9.60 0.34
CA VAL A 34 -8.74 -8.65 1.23
C VAL A 34 -7.77 -7.53 1.59
N LYS A 35 -8.11 -6.30 1.23
CA LYS A 35 -7.33 -5.10 1.57
C LYS A 35 -7.96 -4.36 2.74
N ALA A 36 -7.14 -3.81 3.61
CA ALA A 36 -7.61 -2.93 4.67
C ALA A 36 -8.35 -1.72 4.07
N GLY A 37 -9.49 -1.36 4.65
CA GLY A 37 -10.36 -0.29 4.15
C GLY A 37 -11.28 -0.70 3.00
N SER A 38 -11.25 -1.97 2.55
CA SER A 38 -12.09 -2.45 1.45
C SER A 38 -13.27 -3.28 1.90
N ASN A 39 -14.28 -3.37 1.05
CA ASN A 39 -15.36 -4.34 1.19
C ASN A 39 -14.93 -5.67 0.57
N PHE A 40 -15.37 -6.76 1.15
CA PHE A 40 -15.17 -8.10 0.63
C PHE A 40 -16.34 -9.01 1.03
N LYS A 41 -16.54 -10.06 0.26
CA LYS A 41 -17.47 -11.15 0.60
C LYS A 41 -16.67 -12.31 1.15
N LEU A 42 -17.00 -12.76 2.36
CA LEU A 42 -16.49 -14.00 2.94
C LEU A 42 -17.45 -15.12 2.54
N ILE A 43 -16.94 -16.15 1.89
CA ILE A 43 -17.66 -17.34 1.46
C ILE A 43 -17.10 -18.51 2.25
N VAL A 44 -17.96 -19.21 3.00
CA VAL A 44 -17.56 -20.33 3.87
C VAL A 44 -18.17 -21.61 3.33
N HIS A 45 -17.32 -22.61 3.09
CA HIS A 45 -17.70 -23.92 2.58
C HIS A 45 -18.00 -24.87 3.74
N LEU A 46 -19.23 -25.36 3.83
CA LEU A 46 -19.74 -26.20 4.91
C LEU A 46 -19.96 -27.62 4.44
N LYS A 47 -19.77 -28.59 5.35
CA LYS A 47 -20.08 -29.98 5.13
C LYS A 47 -20.77 -30.61 6.34
N ASN A 48 -21.91 -31.25 6.14
CA ASN A 48 -22.49 -32.17 7.12
C ASN A 48 -21.80 -33.54 6.99
N THR A 49 -21.11 -33.95 8.04
CA THR A 49 -20.31 -35.19 8.02
C THR A 49 -21.16 -36.43 8.33
N SER A 50 -22.40 -36.29 8.82
CA SER A 50 -23.31 -37.42 9.04
C SER A 50 -23.73 -38.03 7.70
N LYS A 51 -23.64 -39.35 7.58
CA LYS A 51 -24.04 -40.06 6.37
C LYS A 51 -25.55 -40.31 6.30
N THR A 52 -26.25 -40.15 7.40
CA THR A 52 -27.66 -40.54 7.54
C THR A 52 -28.58 -39.42 8.03
N THR A 53 -28.05 -38.42 8.74
CA THR A 53 -28.85 -37.39 9.40
C THR A 53 -28.62 -36.04 8.72
N ALA A 54 -29.69 -35.44 8.19
CA ALA A 54 -29.69 -34.08 7.70
C ALA A 54 -29.76 -33.07 8.87
N VAL A 55 -29.29 -31.87 8.66
CA VAL A 55 -29.43 -30.74 9.59
C VAL A 55 -30.29 -29.64 8.99
N LYS A 56 -31.00 -28.90 9.81
CA LYS A 56 -31.89 -27.80 9.39
C LYS A 56 -31.84 -26.64 10.39
N ASN A 57 -32.54 -25.54 10.06
CA ASN A 57 -32.70 -24.36 10.93
C ASN A 57 -31.34 -23.87 11.45
N MET A 58 -30.44 -23.59 10.52
CA MET A 58 -29.05 -23.30 10.83
C MET A 58 -28.82 -21.80 10.96
N LEU A 59 -28.18 -21.38 12.04
CA LEU A 59 -27.73 -20.00 12.29
C LEU A 59 -26.21 -19.98 12.42
N PHE A 60 -25.60 -19.02 11.78
CA PHE A 60 -24.16 -18.79 11.80
C PHE A 60 -23.90 -17.36 12.28
N ASP A 61 -23.19 -17.21 13.39
CA ASP A 61 -22.77 -15.91 13.91
C ASP A 61 -21.27 -15.74 13.71
N PHE A 62 -20.89 -14.65 13.03
CA PHE A 62 -19.51 -14.30 12.77
C PHE A 62 -19.02 -13.25 13.76
N ASN A 63 -17.95 -13.56 14.46
CA ASN A 63 -17.31 -12.69 15.44
C ASN A 63 -15.88 -12.38 14.99
N ALA A 64 -15.65 -11.18 14.48
CA ALA A 64 -14.32 -10.71 14.11
C ALA A 64 -13.53 -10.29 15.35
N PRO A 65 -12.20 -10.48 15.37
CA PRO A 65 -11.36 -10.04 16.48
C PRO A 65 -11.42 -8.51 16.62
N THR A 66 -11.32 -8.05 17.86
CA THR A 66 -11.29 -6.63 18.16
C THR A 66 -9.86 -6.11 18.02
N GLU A 67 -9.68 -5.01 17.30
CA GLU A 67 -8.40 -4.31 17.10
C GLU A 67 -8.51 -2.87 17.60
N GLY A 68 -7.47 -2.41 18.29
CA GLY A 68 -7.35 -1.07 18.87
C GLY A 68 -6.32 -1.05 20.00
N GLN A 69 -5.74 0.11 20.27
CA GLN A 69 -4.69 0.24 21.30
C GLN A 69 -5.26 0.30 22.72
N ASP A 70 -6.51 0.70 22.87
CA ASP A 70 -7.21 0.78 24.14
C ASP A 70 -8.71 0.46 23.99
N ALA A 71 -9.43 0.31 25.10
CA ALA A 71 -10.84 -0.07 25.12
C ALA A 71 -11.77 0.96 24.43
N ASN A 72 -11.36 2.21 24.30
CA ASN A 72 -12.18 3.25 23.68
C ASN A 72 -12.02 3.29 22.15
N THR A 73 -10.87 2.82 21.64
CA THR A 73 -10.56 2.74 20.21
C THR A 73 -10.74 1.34 19.64
N ALA A 74 -10.91 0.35 20.51
CA ALA A 74 -11.12 -1.04 20.14
C ALA A 74 -12.43 -1.22 19.37
N SER A 75 -12.35 -1.81 18.18
CA SER A 75 -13.50 -2.14 17.34
C SER A 75 -13.22 -3.41 16.53
N PRO A 76 -14.27 -4.14 16.09
CA PRO A 76 -14.06 -5.33 15.28
C PRO A 76 -13.24 -5.03 14.02
N ALA A 77 -12.32 -5.94 13.67
CA ALA A 77 -11.49 -5.83 12.47
C ALA A 77 -12.31 -5.84 11.17
N PHE A 78 -13.40 -6.61 11.19
CA PHE A 78 -14.36 -6.70 10.09
C PHE A 78 -15.76 -6.35 10.59
N LEU A 79 -16.46 -5.51 9.85
CA LEU A 79 -17.83 -5.10 10.12
C LEU A 79 -18.74 -5.65 9.05
N PRO A 80 -19.88 -6.32 9.41
CA PRO A 80 -20.86 -6.75 8.42
C PRO A 80 -21.44 -5.55 7.67
N ALA A 81 -21.41 -5.57 6.35
CA ALA A 81 -21.92 -4.47 5.52
C ALA A 81 -23.46 -4.32 5.65
N SER A 82 -24.16 -5.41 5.97
CA SER A 82 -25.61 -5.41 6.23
C SER A 82 -26.00 -4.96 7.63
N GLY A 83 -25.03 -4.75 8.53
CA GLY A 83 -25.27 -4.45 9.96
C GLY A 83 -25.61 -5.66 10.82
N SER A 84 -25.70 -6.88 10.24
CA SER A 84 -25.89 -8.14 10.96
C SER A 84 -24.77 -9.11 10.71
N SER A 85 -24.22 -9.68 11.77
CA SER A 85 -23.20 -10.74 11.70
C SER A 85 -23.77 -12.14 11.56
N THR A 86 -25.11 -12.27 11.53
CA THR A 86 -25.81 -13.57 11.51
C THR A 86 -26.26 -13.92 10.10
N VAL A 87 -25.98 -15.16 9.68
CA VAL A 87 -26.45 -15.74 8.42
C VAL A 87 -27.32 -16.95 8.72
N TYR A 88 -28.45 -17.09 8.02
CA TYR A 88 -29.36 -18.21 8.10
C TYR A 88 -29.22 -19.15 6.89
N LEU A 89 -29.32 -20.45 7.11
CA LEU A 89 -29.40 -21.47 6.08
C LEU A 89 -30.48 -22.50 6.46
N ASP A 90 -31.36 -22.84 5.52
CA ASP A 90 -32.45 -23.80 5.76
C ASP A 90 -31.90 -25.16 6.21
N GLY A 91 -30.81 -25.65 5.61
CA GLY A 91 -30.19 -26.89 6.05
C GLY A 91 -29.20 -27.50 5.07
N ILE A 92 -28.57 -28.59 5.52
CA ILE A 92 -27.61 -29.40 4.76
C ILE A 92 -28.01 -30.88 4.86
N GLY A 93 -28.26 -31.52 3.72
CA GLY A 93 -28.56 -32.95 3.67
C GLY A 93 -27.44 -33.82 4.27
N ALA A 94 -27.74 -35.10 4.55
CA ALA A 94 -26.74 -36.08 5.00
C ALA A 94 -25.59 -36.15 3.97
N ASN A 95 -24.34 -36.08 4.47
CA ASN A 95 -23.09 -36.00 3.66
C ASN A 95 -23.05 -34.86 2.63
N GLY A 96 -24.00 -33.91 2.71
CA GLY A 96 -24.11 -32.75 1.83
C GLY A 96 -23.12 -31.63 2.15
N THR A 97 -22.95 -30.75 1.17
CA THR A 97 -22.17 -29.50 1.27
C THR A 97 -23.05 -28.32 0.92
N LYS A 98 -22.75 -27.16 1.51
CA LYS A 98 -23.37 -25.87 1.20
C LYS A 98 -22.38 -24.75 1.47
N ASP A 99 -22.56 -23.67 0.74
CA ASP A 99 -21.82 -22.43 0.97
C ASP A 99 -22.75 -21.41 1.63
N ILE A 100 -22.19 -20.65 2.57
CA ILE A 100 -22.80 -19.42 3.10
C ILE A 100 -21.89 -18.26 2.78
N SER A 101 -22.43 -17.07 2.73
CA SER A 101 -21.63 -15.86 2.49
C SER A 101 -22.11 -14.68 3.31
N ILE A 102 -21.17 -13.81 3.65
CA ILE A 102 -21.43 -12.55 4.34
C ILE A 102 -20.57 -11.45 3.74
N ASP A 103 -21.19 -10.30 3.43
CA ASP A 103 -20.48 -9.11 2.99
C ASP A 103 -19.92 -8.36 4.20
N MET A 104 -18.62 -8.08 4.18
CA MET A 104 -17.88 -7.44 5.27
C MET A 104 -17.08 -6.25 4.77
N ASN A 105 -16.85 -5.30 5.65
CA ASN A 105 -15.90 -4.21 5.46
C ASN A 105 -14.69 -4.44 6.37
N ALA A 106 -13.50 -4.48 5.80
CA ALA A 106 -12.24 -4.50 6.54
C ALA A 106 -11.90 -3.08 7.00
N LYS A 107 -11.64 -2.89 8.29
CA LYS A 107 -11.26 -1.59 8.87
C LYS A 107 -10.00 -1.06 8.19
N SER A 108 -9.93 0.25 7.92
CA SER A 108 -8.83 0.86 7.14
C SER A 108 -7.48 0.90 7.86
N ASP A 109 -7.49 0.77 9.19
CA ASP A 109 -6.31 0.82 10.03
C ASP A 109 -5.74 -0.56 10.41
N LEU A 110 -6.26 -1.64 9.83
CA LEU A 110 -5.75 -2.99 10.07
C LEU A 110 -4.29 -3.11 9.62
N VAL A 111 -3.48 -3.74 10.46
CA VAL A 111 -2.11 -4.11 10.11
C VAL A 111 -2.13 -5.29 9.14
N GLN A 112 -1.17 -5.39 8.25
CA GLN A 112 -1.05 -6.54 7.34
C GLN A 112 -0.71 -7.81 8.14
N LYS A 113 -1.71 -8.66 8.34
CA LYS A 113 -1.61 -9.97 9.01
C LYS A 113 -2.88 -10.77 8.78
N PRO A 114 -2.90 -12.08 9.09
CA PRO A 114 -4.12 -12.86 9.19
C PRO A 114 -4.96 -12.47 10.41
N TYR A 115 -6.27 -12.36 10.23
CA TYR A 115 -7.25 -12.11 11.29
C TYR A 115 -8.17 -13.31 11.46
N SER A 116 -8.29 -13.78 12.70
CA SER A 116 -9.09 -14.95 13.02
C SER A 116 -10.53 -14.57 13.30
N VAL A 117 -11.43 -14.89 12.38
CA VAL A 117 -12.88 -14.73 12.55
C VAL A 117 -13.43 -16.00 13.18
N GLU A 118 -14.04 -15.89 14.35
CA GLU A 118 -14.77 -16.99 14.98
C GLU A 118 -16.18 -17.07 14.39
N MET A 119 -16.62 -18.27 14.04
CA MET A 119 -17.96 -18.54 13.56
C MET A 119 -18.63 -19.56 14.47
N SER A 120 -19.67 -19.16 15.19
CA SER A 120 -20.53 -20.10 15.91
C SER A 120 -21.63 -20.62 14.99
N MET A 121 -21.95 -21.87 15.13
CA MET A 121 -22.96 -22.58 14.33
C MET A 121 -23.98 -23.24 15.26
N LYS A 122 -25.26 -22.92 15.10
CA LYS A 122 -26.37 -23.55 15.80
C LYS A 122 -27.29 -24.19 14.77
N TYR A 123 -27.67 -25.44 14.96
CA TYR A 123 -28.53 -26.17 14.03
C TYR A 123 -29.31 -27.28 14.74
N GLU A 124 -30.30 -27.83 14.06
CA GLU A 124 -31.16 -28.89 14.53
C GLU A 124 -31.09 -30.12 13.60
N ASP A 125 -31.31 -31.31 14.14
CA ASP A 125 -31.59 -32.49 13.35
C ASP A 125 -33.10 -32.64 13.02
N GLY A 126 -33.45 -33.74 12.33
CA GLY A 126 -34.84 -34.01 11.94
C GLY A 126 -35.80 -34.21 13.14
N SER A 127 -35.28 -34.54 14.32
CA SER A 127 -36.06 -34.70 15.55
C SER A 127 -36.21 -33.40 16.37
N GLY A 128 -35.53 -32.34 15.95
CA GLY A 128 -35.49 -31.05 16.68
C GLY A 128 -34.43 -30.99 17.78
N THR A 129 -33.51 -31.96 17.82
CA THR A 129 -32.37 -31.92 18.75
C THR A 129 -31.42 -30.83 18.28
N GLN A 130 -31.06 -29.91 19.20
CA GLN A 130 -30.17 -28.78 18.93
C GLN A 130 -28.70 -29.16 19.10
N PHE A 131 -27.88 -28.64 18.21
CA PHE A 131 -26.42 -28.79 18.22
C PHE A 131 -25.78 -27.41 18.08
N GLU A 132 -24.63 -27.27 18.73
CA GLU A 132 -23.79 -26.07 18.61
C GLU A 132 -22.35 -26.49 18.38
N SER A 133 -21.65 -25.73 17.56
CA SER A 133 -20.21 -25.87 17.31
C SER A 133 -19.61 -24.56 16.92
N THR A 134 -18.28 -24.41 17.08
CA THR A 134 -17.53 -23.23 16.71
C THR A 134 -16.43 -23.62 15.73
N SER A 135 -16.08 -22.68 14.86
CA SER A 135 -14.95 -22.80 13.92
C SER A 135 -14.25 -21.46 13.78
N SER A 136 -12.97 -21.47 13.48
CA SER A 136 -12.17 -20.27 13.26
C SER A 136 -11.69 -20.20 11.81
N ILE A 137 -11.82 -19.04 11.19
CA ILE A 137 -11.47 -18.77 9.82
C ILE A 137 -10.40 -17.67 9.82
N SER A 138 -9.21 -17.95 9.30
CA SER A 138 -8.09 -17.01 9.26
C SER A 138 -8.07 -16.26 7.93
N VAL A 139 -8.54 -15.01 7.94
CA VAL A 139 -8.63 -14.13 6.76
C VAL A 139 -7.37 -13.27 6.68
N PRO A 140 -6.51 -13.45 5.68
CA PRO A 140 -5.34 -12.61 5.48
C PRO A 140 -5.76 -11.22 4.97
N VAL A 141 -5.27 -10.18 5.62
CA VAL A 141 -5.48 -8.79 5.19
C VAL A 141 -4.16 -8.23 4.69
N LYS A 142 -4.21 -7.56 3.55
CA LYS A 142 -3.08 -6.81 2.98
C LYS A 142 -3.28 -5.32 3.08
N GLN A 143 -2.17 -4.59 3.06
CA GLN A 143 -2.10 -3.15 2.94
C GLN A 143 -1.32 -2.77 1.68
N ASP A 144 -1.79 -1.75 0.97
CA ASP A 144 -1.01 -1.16 -0.11
C ASP A 144 0.07 -0.22 0.45
N ALA A 145 1.24 -0.21 -0.18
CA ALA A 145 2.27 0.77 0.12
C ALA A 145 1.75 2.18 -0.20
N ARG A 146 1.97 3.13 0.71
CA ARG A 146 1.68 4.54 0.50
C ARG A 146 2.90 5.34 0.88
N PHE A 147 3.52 5.95 -0.09
CA PHE A 147 4.70 6.80 0.12
C PHE A 147 4.71 7.93 -0.90
N GLU A 148 5.45 8.96 -0.58
CA GLU A 148 5.67 10.12 -1.41
C GLU A 148 7.16 10.45 -1.43
N PHE A 149 7.59 11.17 -2.47
CA PHE A 149 8.93 11.71 -2.57
C PHE A 149 8.88 13.23 -2.43
N SER A 150 9.85 13.81 -1.73
CA SER A 150 10.06 15.26 -1.77
C SER A 150 10.45 15.71 -3.19
N GLU A 151 10.51 17.02 -3.42
CA GLU A 151 11.18 17.54 -4.61
C GLU A 151 12.67 17.16 -4.58
N PHE A 152 13.27 17.13 -5.76
CA PHE A 152 14.69 16.87 -5.90
C PHE A 152 15.50 18.12 -5.54
N GLU A 153 16.55 17.91 -4.77
CA GLU A 153 17.59 18.91 -4.48
C GLU A 153 18.84 18.50 -5.28
N LEU A 154 19.23 19.34 -6.22
CA LEU A 154 20.42 19.13 -7.05
C LEU A 154 21.50 20.11 -6.66
N SER A 155 22.75 19.66 -6.61
CA SER A 155 23.91 20.57 -6.42
C SER A 155 24.22 21.41 -7.66
N GLY A 156 23.58 21.15 -8.80
CA GLY A 156 23.67 21.91 -10.04
C GLY A 156 22.52 21.55 -10.99
N GLU A 157 22.07 22.50 -11.80
CA GLU A 157 21.01 22.28 -12.81
C GLU A 157 21.53 21.56 -14.06
N THR A 158 22.84 21.56 -14.24
CA THR A 158 23.55 20.89 -15.33
C THR A 158 24.74 20.13 -14.78
N VAL A 159 25.22 19.13 -15.50
CA VAL A 159 26.46 18.42 -15.20
C VAL A 159 27.31 18.35 -16.48
N GLU A 160 28.62 18.61 -16.39
CA GLU A 160 29.52 18.45 -17.50
C GLU A 160 29.91 17.00 -17.73
N VAL A 161 30.22 16.63 -18.98
CA VAL A 161 30.76 15.31 -19.28
C VAL A 161 32.04 15.07 -18.45
N GLY A 162 32.08 13.94 -17.74
CA GLY A 162 33.16 13.57 -16.82
C GLY A 162 33.02 14.14 -15.39
N SER A 163 32.07 15.02 -15.13
CA SER A 163 31.78 15.58 -13.81
C SER A 163 30.64 14.87 -13.11
N GLU A 164 30.46 15.14 -11.82
CA GLU A 164 29.41 14.57 -11.00
C GLU A 164 28.52 15.65 -10.40
N VAL A 165 27.22 15.36 -10.31
CA VAL A 165 26.23 16.18 -9.61
C VAL A 165 25.57 15.34 -8.51
N ASN A 166 25.41 15.93 -7.32
CA ASN A 166 24.66 15.31 -6.25
C ASN A 166 23.16 15.55 -6.42
N VAL A 167 22.37 14.51 -6.26
CA VAL A 167 20.90 14.54 -6.31
C VAL A 167 20.35 13.93 -5.01
N MET A 168 19.57 14.71 -4.30
CA MET A 168 18.93 14.29 -3.05
C MET A 168 17.41 14.39 -3.16
N CYS A 169 16.70 13.45 -2.52
CA CYS A 169 15.29 13.58 -2.19
C CYS A 169 14.96 12.72 -0.97
N ASN A 170 13.84 12.99 -0.34
CA ASN A 170 13.32 12.20 0.76
C ASN A 170 12.18 11.31 0.30
N LEU A 171 12.15 10.07 0.78
CA LEU A 171 11.03 9.14 0.70
C LEU A 171 10.29 9.18 2.04
N TYR A 172 9.00 9.54 2.01
CA TYR A 172 8.10 9.57 3.17
C TYR A 172 7.20 8.33 3.12
N ASN A 173 7.41 7.35 3.98
CA ASN A 173 6.50 6.21 4.07
C ASN A 173 5.25 6.60 4.88
N MET A 174 4.22 7.04 4.19
CA MET A 174 2.93 7.45 4.77
C MET A 174 1.96 6.26 4.94
N GLY A 175 2.41 5.06 4.56
CA GLY A 175 1.65 3.82 4.66
C GLY A 175 1.74 3.17 6.03
N ARG A 176 1.12 2.01 6.16
CA ARG A 176 1.13 1.21 7.39
C ARG A 176 2.02 -0.03 7.29
N ILE A 177 2.59 -0.27 6.12
CA ILE A 177 3.55 -1.35 5.91
C ILE A 177 4.96 -0.79 5.92
N LYS A 178 5.89 -1.61 6.35
CA LYS A 178 7.32 -1.39 6.20
C LYS A 178 7.72 -1.66 4.74
N LEU A 179 8.55 -0.79 4.19
CA LEU A 179 9.20 -1.01 2.91
C LEU A 179 10.56 -1.65 3.18
N TYR A 180 10.78 -2.83 2.59
CA TYR A 180 12.03 -3.56 2.78
C TYR A 180 12.96 -3.35 1.59
N ASN A 181 14.26 -3.41 1.83
CA ASN A 181 15.31 -3.40 0.80
C ASN A 181 15.15 -2.29 -0.24
N VAL A 182 14.73 -1.10 0.21
CA VAL A 182 14.52 0.05 -0.69
C VAL A 182 15.85 0.41 -1.35
N LYS A 183 15.82 0.51 -2.68
CA LYS A 183 16.94 0.90 -3.53
C LYS A 183 16.49 1.95 -4.51
N ALA A 184 17.41 2.83 -4.91
CA ALA A 184 17.16 3.84 -5.92
C ALA A 184 18.29 3.84 -6.95
N LYS A 185 17.98 4.19 -8.20
CA LYS A 185 18.93 4.37 -9.29
C LYS A 185 18.42 5.44 -10.21
N PHE A 186 19.32 6.29 -10.71
CA PHE A 186 18.98 7.28 -11.72
C PHE A 186 19.30 6.73 -13.11
N GLU A 187 18.36 6.86 -14.04
CA GLU A 187 18.49 6.39 -15.42
C GLU A 187 18.04 7.49 -16.39
N GLY A 188 18.85 7.77 -17.40
CA GLY A 188 18.59 8.82 -18.40
C GLY A 188 19.63 8.86 -19.47
N GLU A 189 19.40 9.71 -20.50
CA GLU A 189 20.34 9.92 -21.59
C GLU A 189 21.59 10.66 -21.10
N GLY A 190 22.75 10.16 -21.50
CA GLY A 190 24.04 10.82 -21.23
C GLY A 190 24.52 10.73 -19.79
N ILE A 191 23.83 9.99 -18.91
CA ILE A 191 24.16 9.89 -17.50
C ILE A 191 24.49 8.47 -17.07
N LYS A 192 25.25 8.38 -15.98
CA LYS A 192 25.46 7.15 -15.23
C LYS A 192 25.30 7.39 -13.74
N SER A 193 24.65 6.47 -13.06
CA SER A 193 24.57 6.45 -11.61
C SER A 193 24.84 5.07 -11.04
N LYS A 194 25.23 5.03 -9.78
CA LYS A 194 25.32 3.80 -9.00
C LYS A 194 23.97 3.53 -8.34
N GLU A 195 23.67 2.26 -8.06
CA GLU A 195 22.55 1.88 -7.21
C GLU A 195 22.79 2.40 -5.79
N ILE A 196 21.77 3.04 -5.22
CA ILE A 196 21.75 3.58 -3.86
C ILE A 196 20.93 2.63 -3.00
N PHE A 197 21.53 2.02 -2.00
CA PHE A 197 20.81 1.22 -1.02
C PHE A 197 20.33 2.10 0.13
N VAL A 198 19.02 2.30 0.21
CA VAL A 198 18.35 3.12 1.24
C VAL A 198 18.09 2.28 2.51
N GLY A 199 17.84 0.97 2.31
CA GLY A 199 17.53 0.04 3.40
C GLY A 199 16.04 -0.08 3.67
N ASN A 200 15.69 -0.35 4.92
CA ASN A 200 14.28 -0.54 5.32
C ASN A 200 13.69 0.79 5.80
N VAL A 201 12.45 1.07 5.38
CA VAL A 201 11.73 2.29 5.77
C VAL A 201 10.46 1.90 6.52
N GLU A 202 10.44 2.12 7.82
CA GLU A 202 9.31 1.81 8.70
C GLU A 202 8.06 2.65 8.35
N SER A 203 6.89 2.18 8.77
CA SER A 203 5.65 2.95 8.70
C SER A 203 5.79 4.31 9.40
N GLY A 204 5.44 5.39 8.72
CA GLY A 204 5.56 6.77 9.22
C GLY A 204 6.99 7.33 9.24
N ALA A 205 7.98 6.56 8.77
CA ALA A 205 9.37 7.02 8.73
C ALA A 205 9.71 7.76 7.42
N THR A 206 10.78 8.54 7.49
CA THR A 206 11.40 9.21 6.36
C THR A 206 12.78 8.59 6.11
N ALA A 207 13.13 8.39 4.84
CA ALA A 207 14.45 7.99 4.42
C ALA A 207 14.99 8.94 3.36
N SER A 208 16.30 9.25 3.42
CA SER A 208 16.97 10.07 2.40
C SER A 208 17.51 9.18 1.29
N ILE A 209 17.29 9.60 0.06
CA ILE A 209 17.92 9.08 -1.15
C ILE A 209 18.94 10.12 -1.58
N ASP A 210 20.22 9.77 -1.45
CA ASP A 210 21.36 10.65 -1.76
C ASP A 210 22.27 9.94 -2.75
N GLY A 211 22.38 10.48 -3.94
CA GLY A 211 23.09 9.84 -5.05
C GLY A 211 23.91 10.79 -5.91
N MET A 212 24.97 10.24 -6.48
CA MET A 212 25.80 10.93 -7.46
C MET A 212 25.43 10.47 -8.87
N ILE A 213 25.22 11.43 -9.74
CA ILE A 213 25.03 11.23 -11.18
C ILE A 213 26.26 11.75 -11.90
N THR A 214 26.86 10.93 -12.75
CA THR A 214 28.01 11.29 -13.60
C THR A 214 27.50 11.59 -15.00
N GLY A 215 27.95 12.69 -15.61
CA GLY A 215 27.76 12.98 -17.04
C GLY A 215 28.67 12.07 -17.87
N GLU A 216 28.14 11.25 -18.77
CA GLU A 216 28.91 10.38 -19.68
C GLU A 216 28.99 10.95 -21.12
N SER A 217 27.90 11.54 -21.58
CA SER A 217 27.83 12.18 -22.91
C SER A 217 26.82 13.31 -22.90
N GLU A 218 26.98 14.28 -23.80
CA GLU A 218 26.04 15.40 -23.90
C GLU A 218 24.62 14.96 -24.16
N THR A 219 23.66 15.59 -23.45
CA THR A 219 22.24 15.36 -23.65
C THR A 219 21.81 15.97 -24.98
N THR A 220 21.21 15.17 -25.87
CA THR A 220 20.65 15.61 -27.14
C THR A 220 19.15 15.85 -27.09
N GLY A 221 18.47 15.29 -26.07
CA GLY A 221 17.05 15.36 -25.85
C GLY A 221 16.62 16.40 -24.79
N ASP A 222 15.56 16.11 -24.08
CA ASP A 222 14.94 17.01 -23.09
C ASP A 222 15.56 16.91 -21.67
N GLY A 223 16.62 16.11 -21.52
CA GLY A 223 17.31 15.92 -20.24
C GLY A 223 16.50 15.19 -19.19
N LYS A 224 15.48 14.44 -19.57
CA LYS A 224 14.71 13.65 -18.62
C LYS A 224 15.51 12.52 -18.02
N VAL A 225 15.57 12.52 -16.72
CA VAL A 225 16.18 11.48 -15.89
C VAL A 225 15.10 10.90 -15.00
N LYS A 226 15.05 9.58 -14.88
CA LYS A 226 14.15 8.86 -14.01
C LYS A 226 14.91 8.36 -12.80
N MET A 227 14.43 8.67 -11.62
CA MET A 227 14.76 7.93 -10.41
C MET A 227 13.87 6.70 -10.35
N VAL A 228 14.44 5.53 -10.53
CA VAL A 228 13.77 4.24 -10.40
C VAL A 228 13.99 3.74 -8.98
N VAL A 229 12.91 3.57 -8.23
CA VAL A 229 12.96 3.07 -6.85
C VAL A 229 12.31 1.70 -6.79
N THR A 230 13.02 0.73 -6.23
CA THR A 230 12.52 -0.61 -5.97
C THR A 230 12.44 -0.86 -4.47
N TYR A 231 11.43 -1.59 -4.04
CA TYR A 231 11.26 -2.03 -2.65
C TYR A 231 10.57 -3.40 -2.63
N GLU A 232 10.66 -4.08 -1.49
CA GLU A 232 9.98 -5.33 -1.22
C GLU A 232 8.93 -5.12 -0.13
N ASP A 233 7.84 -5.88 -0.19
CA ASP A 233 6.89 -6.01 0.92
C ASP A 233 7.33 -7.12 1.90
N GLU A 234 6.55 -7.35 2.94
CA GLU A 234 6.81 -8.38 3.95
C GLU A 234 6.83 -9.81 3.37
N SER A 235 6.19 -10.04 2.22
CA SER A 235 6.21 -11.33 1.53
C SER A 235 7.43 -11.53 0.64
N GLY A 236 8.26 -10.48 0.47
CA GLY A 236 9.40 -10.46 -0.46
C GLY A 236 9.00 -10.17 -1.91
N ALA A 237 7.76 -9.75 -2.16
CA ALA A 237 7.35 -9.30 -3.49
C ALA A 237 7.99 -7.95 -3.81
N VAL A 238 8.60 -7.85 -5.01
CA VAL A 238 9.32 -6.65 -5.47
C VAL A 238 8.37 -5.72 -6.21
N PHE A 239 8.42 -4.46 -5.86
CA PHE A 239 7.68 -3.37 -6.49
C PHE A 239 8.62 -2.31 -7.02
N THR A 240 8.22 -1.61 -8.08
CA THR A 240 9.00 -0.55 -8.71
C THR A 240 8.13 0.69 -8.89
N THR A 241 8.71 1.86 -8.64
CA THR A 241 8.10 3.16 -8.90
C THR A 241 9.13 4.10 -9.49
N GLU A 242 8.70 5.14 -10.20
CA GLU A 242 9.57 6.10 -10.87
C GLU A 242 9.17 7.54 -10.49
N LYS A 243 10.16 8.43 -10.37
CA LYS A 243 9.98 9.89 -10.30
C LYS A 243 10.91 10.54 -11.29
N GLU A 244 10.40 11.47 -12.11
CA GLU A 244 11.18 12.17 -13.13
C GLU A 244 11.82 13.44 -12.56
N LEU A 245 13.01 13.76 -13.05
CA LEU A 245 13.69 15.04 -12.90
C LEU A 245 14.29 15.45 -14.26
N THR A 246 14.69 16.71 -14.36
CA THR A 246 15.43 17.20 -15.55
C THR A 246 16.86 17.50 -15.16
N LEU A 247 17.82 16.94 -15.89
CA LEU A 247 19.25 17.19 -15.73
C LEU A 247 19.91 17.15 -17.11
N LEU A 248 20.52 18.25 -17.52
CA LEU A 248 21.24 18.34 -18.79
C LEU A 248 22.73 18.04 -18.59
N VAL A 249 23.27 17.21 -19.47
CA VAL A 249 24.71 16.98 -19.57
C VAL A 249 25.27 17.88 -20.67
N THR A 250 26.23 18.72 -20.32
CA THR A 250 26.87 19.68 -21.23
C THR A 250 28.30 19.27 -21.55
N ALA A 251 28.83 19.78 -22.65
CA ALA A 251 30.26 19.66 -22.95
C ALA A 251 31.11 20.21 -21.79
N PRO A 252 32.31 19.64 -21.55
CA PRO A 252 33.22 20.21 -20.56
C PRO A 252 33.67 21.61 -21.04
N MET A 253 33.72 22.58 -20.13
CA MET A 253 34.29 23.88 -20.43
C MET A 253 35.77 23.72 -20.74
N THR A 254 36.17 24.02 -21.97
CA THR A 254 37.58 24.07 -22.33
C THR A 254 38.17 25.43 -21.96
N ASP A 255 39.48 25.48 -21.61
CA ASP A 255 40.20 26.72 -21.26
C ASP A 255 40.08 27.82 -22.35
N ASP A 256 39.83 27.44 -23.62
CA ASP A 256 39.58 28.37 -24.69
C ASP A 256 38.27 29.18 -24.56
N MET A 257 37.23 28.62 -23.93
CA MET A 257 35.97 29.33 -23.68
C MET A 257 36.06 30.30 -22.48
N MET A 258 36.95 30.05 -21.52
CA MET A 258 37.21 31.01 -20.44
C MET A 258 37.89 32.26 -20.94
N ASN A 259 38.74 32.16 -21.98
CA ASN A 259 39.39 33.33 -22.58
C ASN A 259 38.45 34.18 -23.46
N GLU A 260 37.40 33.61 -24.05
CA GLU A 260 36.42 34.40 -24.83
C GLU A 260 35.43 35.17 -23.92
N SER A 261 35.10 34.66 -22.75
CA SER A 261 34.23 35.38 -21.79
C SER A 261 34.93 36.52 -21.08
N GLU A 262 36.26 36.47 -20.92
CA GLU A 262 37.05 37.63 -20.40
C GLU A 262 37.33 38.71 -21.45
N MET A 263 37.23 38.39 -22.74
CA MET A 263 37.45 39.37 -23.80
C MET A 263 36.22 40.18 -24.21
N VAL A 264 35.03 39.88 -23.74
CA VAL A 264 33.81 40.67 -24.03
C VAL A 264 33.54 41.76 -22.99
N GLU A 265 34.30 41.81 -21.90
CA GLU A 265 34.19 42.88 -20.90
C GLU A 265 35.22 43.98 -21.03
N GLN A 266 35.72 44.23 -22.22
CA GLN A 266 36.39 45.47 -22.57
C GLN A 266 35.44 46.41 -23.31
N GLU A 267 34.76 47.23 -22.49
CA GLU A 267 34.59 48.68 -22.64
C GLU A 267 33.69 49.21 -23.75
N LYS A 268 32.52 49.56 -23.38
CA LYS A 268 32.14 50.95 -23.64
C LYS A 268 31.83 51.63 -22.31
N ALA A 269 32.87 52.10 -21.63
CA ALA A 269 32.74 53.14 -20.63
C ALA A 269 32.06 54.33 -21.28
N PHE A 270 30.77 54.51 -21.10
CA PHE A 270 30.09 55.75 -21.41
C PHE A 270 30.75 56.83 -20.55
N PRO A 271 31.20 57.93 -21.15
CA PRO A 271 31.81 59.01 -20.39
C PRO A 271 30.76 59.67 -19.50
N ILE A 272 30.69 59.21 -18.25
CA ILE A 272 29.74 59.70 -17.23
C ILE A 272 29.97 61.17 -16.89
N ILE A 273 31.20 61.67 -17.17
CA ILE A 273 31.61 63.06 -16.86
C ILE A 273 30.73 64.10 -17.57
N PRO A 274 30.43 64.05 -18.87
CA PRO A 274 29.58 65.07 -19.52
C PRO A 274 28.12 65.02 -19.07
N VAL A 275 27.61 63.88 -18.64
CA VAL A 275 26.22 63.75 -18.17
C VAL A 275 26.05 64.37 -16.78
N ILE A 276 27.02 64.22 -15.88
CA ILE A 276 26.98 64.82 -14.53
C ILE A 276 27.07 66.35 -14.63
N VAL A 277 27.94 66.89 -15.51
CA VAL A 277 28.05 68.34 -15.74
C VAL A 277 26.75 68.88 -16.34
N GLY A 278 26.11 68.18 -17.26
CA GLY A 278 24.81 68.56 -17.85
C GLY A 278 23.70 68.65 -16.82
N VAL A 279 23.60 67.70 -15.91
CA VAL A 279 22.56 67.66 -14.84
C VAL A 279 22.78 68.79 -13.84
N ILE A 280 24.04 69.11 -13.47
CA ILE A 280 24.36 70.23 -12.56
C ILE A 280 23.99 71.55 -13.21
N ILE A 281 24.27 71.79 -14.50
CA ILE A 281 23.91 73.00 -15.22
C ILE A 281 22.39 73.22 -15.26
N ILE A 282 21.63 72.16 -15.57
CA ILE A 282 20.16 72.20 -15.58
C ILE A 282 19.62 72.48 -14.19
N GLY A 283 20.18 71.90 -13.13
CA GLY A 283 19.80 72.12 -11.72
C GLY A 283 20.01 73.59 -11.32
N VAL A 284 21.12 74.17 -11.66
CA VAL A 284 21.43 75.59 -11.37
C VAL A 284 20.49 76.53 -12.14
N ILE A 285 20.15 76.26 -13.40
CA ILE A 285 19.20 77.05 -14.19
C ILE A 285 17.79 77.00 -13.56
N VAL A 286 17.33 75.83 -13.12
CA VAL A 286 16.01 75.68 -12.44
C VAL A 286 15.96 76.42 -11.15
N VAL A 287 17.01 76.41 -10.32
CA VAL A 287 17.08 77.16 -9.06
C VAL A 287 17.08 78.66 -9.32
N VAL A 288 17.84 79.16 -10.33
CA VAL A 288 17.87 80.61 -10.67
C VAL A 288 16.51 81.07 -11.20
N VAL A 289 15.76 80.27 -11.93
CA VAL A 289 14.40 80.60 -12.40
C VAL A 289 13.37 80.61 -11.25
N ILE A 290 13.50 79.73 -10.28
CA ILE A 290 12.60 79.70 -9.12
C ILE A 290 12.86 80.89 -8.13
N VAL A 291 14.12 81.29 -7.97
CA VAL A 291 14.46 82.41 -7.07
C VAL A 291 14.16 83.76 -7.67
N LYS A 292 13.97 83.88 -9.00
CA LYS A 292 13.60 85.16 -9.68
C LYS A 292 12.07 85.34 -9.88
N LYS A 293 11.24 84.40 -9.42
CA LYS A 293 9.79 84.53 -9.39
C LYS A 293 9.34 84.79 -7.95
#